data_966e1e067258cbbea5239eb4d184dfd7
#
_entry.id   966e1e067258cbbea5239eb4d184dfd7
#
_cell.length_a   1.000
_cell.length_b   1.000
_cell.length_c   1.000
_cell.angle_alpha   90.00
_cell.angle_beta   90.00
_cell.angle_gamma   90.00
#
_symmetry.space_group_name_H-M   'P 1'
#
loop_
_entity.id
_entity.type
_entity.pdbx_description
1 polymer ?
#
loop_
_entity_poly.entity_id
_entity_poly.type
_entity_poly.pdbx_seq_one_letter_code
_entity_poly.pdbx_strand_id
1 'polypeptide(L)'
;VNEERGKLPAWSSVLAVVAHPDDESFGLGAVISAFIDAGARVDVLCFTKGEASTLRGVEGDLGTIRRGELTAAARELGITTVHLLDYPDGGLTDEDLSELAEHAIGAARDAACDGMLVFDTTGITGHADHVRATKAAVVAAPLVGLDVLAWTLPDEVADELHAKLHGDFRGRPSKDIDFVIEVNRQRQQTAVHCHPSQAVPGSALWQRLDLLGDREYLRWLVRQENAAT
;
A
#
# COMPACT_ATOMS: atom_id res chain seq x y z
N VAL A 1 -7.80 -26.87 -3.21
CA VAL A 1 -7.41 -25.47 -3.41
C VAL A 1 -8.69 -24.67 -3.53
N ASN A 2 -8.96 -23.77 -2.57
CA ASN A 2 -10.19 -22.99 -2.55
C ASN A 2 -10.17 -22.03 -3.75
N GLU A 3 -11.16 -22.10 -4.66
CA GLU A 3 -11.24 -21.24 -5.85
C GLU A 3 -11.32 -19.73 -5.53
N GLU A 4 -11.63 -19.37 -4.28
CA GLU A 4 -11.63 -17.97 -3.79
C GLU A 4 -10.22 -17.38 -3.57
N ARG A 5 -9.16 -18.20 -3.46
CA ARG A 5 -7.80 -17.70 -3.19
C ARG A 5 -7.16 -16.92 -4.33
N GLY A 6 -7.71 -16.97 -5.52
CA GLY A 6 -7.15 -16.32 -6.72
C GLY A 6 -7.87 -15.05 -7.19
N LYS A 7 -8.91 -14.58 -6.48
CA LYS A 7 -9.70 -13.43 -6.92
C LYS A 7 -9.77 -12.36 -5.83
N LEU A 8 -9.55 -11.11 -6.23
CA LEU A 8 -9.81 -9.96 -5.37
C LEU A 8 -11.29 -9.83 -5.01
N PRO A 9 -11.64 -9.18 -3.89
CA PRO A 9 -13.01 -8.80 -3.58
C PRO A 9 -13.61 -7.99 -4.74
N ALA A 10 -14.90 -8.19 -5.01
CA ALA A 10 -15.62 -7.49 -6.07
C ALA A 10 -15.99 -6.05 -5.65
N TRP A 11 -14.97 -5.26 -5.26
CA TRP A 11 -15.11 -3.86 -4.91
C TRP A 11 -15.12 -3.00 -6.17
N SER A 12 -16.03 -2.03 -6.22
CA SER A 12 -16.11 -1.03 -7.29
C SER A 12 -15.39 0.28 -6.95
N SER A 13 -15.06 0.48 -5.68
CA SER A 13 -14.29 1.64 -5.20
C SER A 13 -13.39 1.22 -4.02
N VAL A 14 -12.11 1.55 -4.10
CA VAL A 14 -11.07 1.16 -3.13
C VAL A 14 -10.32 2.38 -2.65
N LEU A 15 -10.11 2.50 -1.34
CA LEU A 15 -9.18 3.47 -0.76
C LEU A 15 -7.88 2.75 -0.40
N ALA A 16 -6.78 3.06 -1.07
CA ALA A 16 -5.46 2.68 -0.62
C ALA A 16 -4.95 3.70 0.42
N VAL A 17 -4.56 3.22 1.61
CA VAL A 17 -4.05 4.07 2.70
C VAL A 17 -2.59 3.75 2.93
N VAL A 18 -1.72 4.74 2.70
CA VAL A 18 -0.26 4.60 2.70
C VAL A 18 0.41 5.72 3.50
N ALA A 19 1.66 5.52 3.87
CA ALA A 19 2.43 6.48 4.64
C ALA A 19 3.15 7.51 3.77
N HIS A 20 3.80 7.05 2.67
CA HIS A 20 4.73 7.85 1.88
C HIS A 20 4.41 7.82 0.39
N PRO A 21 4.79 8.86 -0.37
CA PRO A 21 4.79 8.81 -1.83
C PRO A 21 5.82 7.79 -2.32
N ASP A 22 5.40 6.78 -2.98
CA ASP A 22 6.02 5.57 -3.54
C ASP A 22 5.38 4.26 -3.05
N ASP A 23 4.79 4.23 -1.87
CA ASP A 23 4.11 3.05 -1.32
C ASP A 23 3.03 2.51 -2.27
N GLU A 24 2.26 3.42 -2.89
CA GLU A 24 1.19 3.10 -3.84
C GLU A 24 1.73 2.39 -5.09
N SER A 25 2.98 2.67 -5.47
CA SER A 25 3.67 2.08 -6.62
C SER A 25 4.52 0.88 -6.22
N PHE A 26 5.36 1.06 -5.20
CA PHE A 26 6.37 0.07 -4.80
C PHE A 26 5.72 -1.16 -4.18
N GLY A 27 4.81 -0.96 -3.23
CA GLY A 27 4.11 -2.03 -2.52
C GLY A 27 2.81 -2.44 -3.19
N LEU A 28 1.90 -1.50 -3.37
CA LEU A 28 0.51 -1.77 -3.75
C LEU A 28 0.26 -1.74 -5.26
N GLY A 29 1.21 -1.28 -6.08
CA GLY A 29 0.97 -0.92 -7.48
C GLY A 29 0.39 -2.05 -8.34
N ALA A 30 0.82 -3.30 -8.15
CA ALA A 30 0.27 -4.42 -8.89
C ALA A 30 -1.17 -4.76 -8.44
N VAL A 31 -1.45 -4.67 -7.13
CA VAL A 31 -2.79 -4.90 -6.57
C VAL A 31 -3.75 -3.80 -6.99
N ILE A 32 -3.32 -2.52 -6.93
CA ILE A 32 -4.07 -1.37 -7.42
C ILE A 32 -4.42 -1.57 -8.91
N SER A 33 -3.43 -1.95 -9.72
CA SER A 33 -3.66 -2.23 -11.15
C SER A 33 -4.67 -3.35 -11.35
N ALA A 34 -4.62 -4.42 -10.55
CA ALA A 34 -5.56 -5.53 -10.65
C ALA A 34 -7.00 -5.11 -10.29
N PHE A 35 -7.20 -4.25 -9.30
CA PHE A 35 -8.52 -3.68 -9.00
C PHE A 35 -9.04 -2.81 -10.14
N ILE A 36 -8.19 -1.95 -10.72
CA ILE A 36 -8.56 -1.07 -11.83
C ILE A 36 -8.90 -1.90 -13.09
N ASP A 37 -8.13 -2.95 -13.37
CA ASP A 37 -8.40 -3.86 -14.49
C ASP A 37 -9.71 -4.65 -14.29
N ALA A 38 -10.11 -4.88 -13.05
CA ALA A 38 -11.43 -5.45 -12.71
C ALA A 38 -12.58 -4.41 -12.77
N GLY A 39 -12.30 -3.14 -13.09
CA GLY A 39 -13.27 -2.05 -13.23
C GLY A 39 -13.49 -1.22 -11.97
N ALA A 40 -12.71 -1.42 -10.92
CA ALA A 40 -12.80 -0.60 -9.72
C ALA A 40 -12.14 0.78 -9.92
N ARG A 41 -12.69 1.79 -9.22
CA ARG A 41 -12.01 3.05 -8.99
C ARG A 41 -11.11 2.90 -7.78
N VAL A 42 -9.91 3.50 -7.84
CA VAL A 42 -8.97 3.50 -6.72
C VAL A 42 -8.58 4.94 -6.38
N ASP A 43 -8.74 5.31 -5.12
CA ASP A 43 -8.24 6.54 -4.55
C ASP A 43 -7.10 6.22 -3.56
N VAL A 44 -6.18 7.16 -3.35
CA VAL A 44 -5.04 7.01 -2.43
C VAL A 44 -5.08 8.09 -1.37
N LEU A 45 -4.97 7.71 -0.10
CA LEU A 45 -4.63 8.58 1.01
C LEU A 45 -3.18 8.32 1.42
N CYS A 46 -2.33 9.34 1.28
CA CYS A 46 -0.92 9.33 1.65
C CYS A 46 -0.68 10.34 2.78
N PHE A 47 -0.16 9.90 3.93
CA PHE A 47 -0.09 10.74 5.12
C PHE A 47 1.05 11.75 5.11
N THR A 48 2.20 11.44 4.51
CA THR A 48 3.38 12.30 4.54
C THR A 48 3.84 12.66 3.13
N LYS A 49 4.74 13.62 3.02
CA LYS A 49 5.42 13.95 1.76
C LYS A 49 6.71 13.15 1.57
N GLY A 50 7.09 12.31 2.54
CA GLY A 50 8.30 11.50 2.49
C GLY A 50 9.59 12.33 2.46
N GLU A 51 9.57 13.50 3.07
CA GLU A 51 10.65 14.50 2.99
C GLU A 51 11.90 14.13 3.78
N ALA A 52 11.79 13.20 4.74
CA ALA A 52 12.92 12.75 5.55
C ALA A 52 13.68 11.56 4.93
N SER A 53 13.29 11.09 3.75
CA SER A 53 13.98 9.99 3.07
C SER A 53 15.48 10.29 2.89
N THR A 54 16.30 9.30 3.22
CA THR A 54 17.76 9.36 3.02
C THR A 54 18.19 8.90 1.62
N LEU A 55 17.28 8.30 0.86
CA LEU A 55 17.49 7.95 -0.55
C LEU A 55 17.35 9.22 -1.38
N ARG A 56 18.48 9.88 -1.65
CA ARG A 56 18.51 11.14 -2.39
C ARG A 56 19.08 10.92 -3.79
N GLY A 57 18.23 10.54 -4.73
CA GLY A 57 18.59 10.51 -6.14
C GLY A 57 18.53 11.87 -6.85
N VAL A 58 18.05 12.93 -6.14
CA VAL A 58 17.79 14.25 -6.72
C VAL A 58 18.14 15.36 -5.75
N GLU A 59 18.46 16.57 -6.27
CA GLU A 59 18.69 17.78 -5.49
C GLU A 59 17.40 18.60 -5.35
N GLY A 60 17.22 19.30 -4.24
CA GLY A 60 16.11 20.23 -4.02
C GLY A 60 15.23 19.87 -2.83
N ASP A 61 14.03 20.48 -2.78
CA ASP A 61 13.02 20.20 -1.78
C ASP A 61 12.36 18.84 -2.06
N LEU A 62 12.76 17.83 -1.29
CA LEU A 62 12.37 16.46 -1.49
C LEU A 62 10.84 16.26 -1.35
N GLY A 63 10.18 16.95 -0.43
CA GLY A 63 8.72 16.87 -0.27
C GLY A 63 7.97 17.36 -1.51
N THR A 64 8.43 18.45 -2.12
CA THR A 64 7.85 18.96 -3.39
C THR A 64 8.13 18.00 -4.53
N ILE A 65 9.34 17.46 -4.63
CA ILE A 65 9.72 16.50 -5.66
C ILE A 65 8.84 15.25 -5.56
N ARG A 66 8.76 14.62 -4.39
CA ARG A 66 7.98 13.39 -4.16
C ARG A 66 6.48 13.57 -4.37
N ARG A 67 5.93 14.75 -4.11
CA ARG A 67 4.55 15.10 -4.51
C ARG A 67 4.37 15.02 -6.02
N GLY A 68 5.31 15.56 -6.77
CA GLY A 68 5.29 15.49 -8.25
C GLY A 68 5.39 14.06 -8.76
N GLU A 69 6.28 13.27 -8.16
CA GLU A 69 6.49 11.86 -8.46
C GLU A 69 5.22 11.04 -8.20
N LEU A 70 4.60 11.20 -7.02
CA LEU A 70 3.32 10.56 -6.67
C LEU A 70 2.21 10.91 -7.67
N THR A 71 2.14 12.18 -8.08
CA THR A 71 1.13 12.62 -9.07
C THR A 71 1.36 11.94 -10.42
N ALA A 72 2.60 11.78 -10.85
CA ALA A 72 2.94 11.11 -12.10
C ALA A 72 2.64 9.60 -12.00
N ALA A 73 3.05 8.95 -10.92
CA ALA A 73 2.82 7.53 -10.67
C ALA A 73 1.33 7.19 -10.60
N ALA A 74 0.54 8.04 -9.93
CA ALA A 74 -0.91 7.88 -9.85
C ALA A 74 -1.59 7.86 -11.23
N ARG A 75 -1.12 8.71 -12.16
CA ARG A 75 -1.62 8.71 -13.55
C ARG A 75 -1.30 7.42 -14.28
N GLU A 76 -0.07 6.91 -14.13
CA GLU A 76 0.35 5.66 -14.75
C GLU A 76 -0.42 4.44 -14.21
N LEU A 77 -0.69 4.42 -12.91
CA LEU A 77 -1.52 3.38 -12.29
C LEU A 77 -2.99 3.49 -12.67
N GLY A 78 -3.48 4.68 -12.99
CA GLY A 78 -4.90 4.96 -13.23
C GLY A 78 -5.66 5.29 -11.95
N ILE A 79 -4.98 5.76 -10.90
CA ILE A 79 -5.57 6.22 -9.64
C ILE A 79 -6.43 7.46 -9.91
N THR A 80 -7.64 7.49 -9.35
CA THR A 80 -8.61 8.55 -9.60
C THR A 80 -8.29 9.81 -8.80
N THR A 81 -8.04 9.67 -7.50
CA THR A 81 -7.77 10.78 -6.58
C THR A 81 -6.59 10.46 -5.68
N VAL A 82 -5.75 11.45 -5.41
CA VAL A 82 -4.69 11.38 -4.42
C VAL A 82 -4.93 12.45 -3.36
N HIS A 83 -5.14 12.00 -2.12
CA HIS A 83 -5.16 12.82 -0.92
C HIS A 83 -3.77 12.78 -0.27
N LEU A 84 -2.93 13.76 -0.57
CA LEU A 84 -1.60 13.87 0.04
C LEU A 84 -1.67 14.85 1.21
N LEU A 85 -1.41 14.34 2.40
CA LEU A 85 -1.35 15.14 3.63
C LEU A 85 0.07 15.65 3.90
N ASP A 86 0.25 16.34 5.01
CA ASP A 86 1.49 17.05 5.37
C ASP A 86 1.97 16.70 6.79
N TYR A 87 1.72 15.45 7.21
CA TYR A 87 2.29 14.96 8.47
C TYR A 87 3.79 14.77 8.33
N PRO A 88 4.57 14.92 9.42
CA PRO A 88 6.01 14.73 9.40
C PRO A 88 6.39 13.30 8.98
N ASP A 89 7.27 13.15 8.01
CA ASP A 89 7.83 11.86 7.60
C ASP A 89 8.72 11.29 8.72
N GLY A 90 8.47 10.03 9.11
CA GLY A 90 9.08 9.38 10.27
C GLY A 90 8.37 9.70 11.58
N GLY A 91 7.36 10.56 11.60
CA GLY A 91 6.69 11.07 12.79
C GLY A 91 5.26 10.59 13.01
N LEU A 92 4.68 9.74 12.16
CA LEU A 92 3.28 9.33 12.29
C LEU A 92 2.96 8.63 13.62
N THR A 93 3.93 8.04 14.29
CA THR A 93 3.73 7.43 15.62
C THR A 93 3.44 8.43 16.72
N ASP A 94 3.88 9.66 16.58
CA ASP A 94 3.69 10.73 17.54
C ASP A 94 2.34 11.47 17.35
N GLU A 95 1.69 11.23 16.21
CA GLU A 95 0.41 11.82 15.86
C GLU A 95 -0.77 11.08 16.51
N ASP A 96 -1.89 11.77 16.75
CA ASP A 96 -3.10 11.14 17.28
C ASP A 96 -3.69 10.16 16.27
N LEU A 97 -3.82 8.89 16.70
CA LEU A 97 -4.36 7.83 15.85
C LEU A 97 -5.80 8.11 15.42
N SER A 98 -6.58 8.76 16.27
CA SER A 98 -7.98 9.11 15.96
C SER A 98 -8.03 10.16 14.86
N GLU A 99 -7.13 11.14 14.88
CA GLU A 99 -7.04 12.16 13.83
C GLU A 99 -6.62 11.53 12.49
N LEU A 100 -5.62 10.64 12.50
CA LEU A 100 -5.24 9.90 11.30
C LEU A 100 -6.39 9.04 10.76
N ALA A 101 -7.17 8.42 11.65
CA ALA A 101 -8.34 7.63 11.27
C ALA A 101 -9.46 8.51 10.67
N GLU A 102 -9.67 9.72 11.18
CA GLU A 102 -10.66 10.67 10.62
C GLU A 102 -10.34 11.04 9.17
N HIS A 103 -9.07 11.18 8.80
CA HIS A 103 -8.67 11.37 7.39
C HIS A 103 -9.06 10.17 6.52
N ALA A 104 -8.83 8.94 7.01
CA ALA A 104 -9.23 7.74 6.29
C ALA A 104 -10.76 7.61 6.17
N ILE A 105 -11.51 7.96 7.23
CA ILE A 105 -12.99 8.02 7.22
C ILE A 105 -13.48 9.04 6.18
N GLY A 106 -12.90 10.25 6.18
CA GLY A 106 -13.26 11.29 5.22
C GLY A 106 -13.05 10.87 3.78
N ALA A 107 -11.83 10.39 3.46
CA ALA A 107 -11.49 9.93 2.12
C ALA A 107 -12.36 8.75 1.67
N ALA A 108 -12.63 7.78 2.56
CA ALA A 108 -13.48 6.63 2.24
C ALA A 108 -14.93 7.03 1.95
N ARG A 109 -15.49 8.01 2.69
CA ARG A 109 -16.84 8.53 2.46
C ARG A 109 -16.94 9.34 1.16
N ASP A 110 -15.97 10.22 0.91
CA ASP A 110 -15.94 11.07 -0.29
C ASP A 110 -15.86 10.21 -1.57
N ALA A 111 -15.11 9.11 -1.51
CA ALA A 111 -14.98 8.16 -2.60
C ALA A 111 -16.07 7.09 -2.62
N ALA A 112 -16.96 7.02 -1.63
CA ALA A 112 -17.95 5.95 -1.46
C ALA A 112 -17.30 4.56 -1.62
N CYS A 113 -16.23 4.29 -0.87
CA CYS A 113 -15.44 3.08 -1.00
C CYS A 113 -16.17 1.84 -0.50
N ASP A 114 -15.88 0.70 -1.13
CA ASP A 114 -16.35 -0.63 -0.72
C ASP A 114 -15.36 -1.31 0.24
N GLY A 115 -14.09 -0.88 0.25
CA GLY A 115 -13.05 -1.41 1.12
C GLY A 115 -11.77 -0.58 1.10
N MET A 116 -10.86 -0.92 2.02
CA MET A 116 -9.56 -0.29 2.14
C MET A 116 -8.44 -1.28 1.83
N LEU A 117 -7.41 -0.81 1.12
CA LEU A 117 -6.18 -1.53 0.82
C LEU A 117 -5.01 -0.89 1.58
N VAL A 118 -4.26 -1.68 2.33
CA VAL A 118 -3.17 -1.20 3.20
C VAL A 118 -1.95 -2.13 3.13
N PHE A 119 -0.86 -1.75 3.79
CA PHE A 119 0.23 -2.69 4.10
C PHE A 119 -0.14 -3.59 5.27
N ASP A 120 0.52 -4.74 5.39
CA ASP A 120 0.40 -5.60 6.57
C ASP A 120 0.76 -4.85 7.85
N THR A 121 0.18 -5.28 8.97
CA THR A 121 0.40 -4.70 10.30
C THR A 121 1.85 -4.70 10.75
N THR A 122 2.72 -5.47 10.10
CA THR A 122 4.17 -5.47 10.34
C THR A 122 4.88 -4.27 9.72
N GLY A 123 4.21 -3.53 8.81
CA GLY A 123 4.81 -2.47 7.99
C GLY A 123 5.79 -3.01 6.96
N ILE A 124 5.77 -4.33 6.68
CA ILE A 124 6.63 -5.06 5.73
C ILE A 124 8.12 -5.07 6.14
N THR A 125 8.69 -3.91 6.42
CA THR A 125 10.07 -3.71 6.87
C THR A 125 10.18 -3.24 8.32
N GLY A 126 9.08 -3.32 9.07
CA GLY A 126 9.02 -2.75 10.41
C GLY A 126 8.93 -1.23 10.44
N HIS A 127 8.71 -0.56 9.28
CA HIS A 127 8.62 0.89 9.23
C HIS A 127 7.46 1.40 10.08
N ALA A 128 7.76 2.25 11.05
CA ALA A 128 6.80 2.70 12.05
C ALA A 128 5.61 3.45 11.42
N ASP A 129 5.85 4.26 10.39
CA ASP A 129 4.81 5.01 9.69
C ASP A 129 3.88 4.09 8.88
N HIS A 130 4.41 3.04 8.23
CA HIS A 130 3.56 2.04 7.55
C HIS A 130 2.62 1.35 8.56
N VAL A 131 3.17 0.95 9.72
CA VAL A 131 2.38 0.37 10.81
C VAL A 131 1.30 1.35 11.29
N ARG A 132 1.64 2.64 11.41
CA ARG A 132 0.72 3.68 11.88
C ARG A 132 -0.38 3.97 10.88
N ALA A 133 -0.05 4.11 9.59
CA ALA A 133 -1.01 4.28 8.50
C ALA A 133 -2.00 3.11 8.43
N THR A 134 -1.49 1.88 8.50
CA THR A 134 -2.33 0.67 8.57
C THR A 134 -3.26 0.68 9.77
N LYS A 135 -2.77 1.05 10.96
CA LYS A 135 -3.60 1.16 12.18
C LYS A 135 -4.70 2.19 12.02
N ALA A 136 -4.42 3.35 11.39
CA ALA A 136 -5.44 4.36 11.12
C ALA A 136 -6.59 3.81 10.27
N ALA A 137 -6.28 3.09 9.19
CA ALA A 137 -7.29 2.43 8.36
C ALA A 137 -8.09 1.35 9.12
N VAL A 138 -7.42 0.53 9.95
CA VAL A 138 -8.07 -0.51 10.77
C VAL A 138 -9.03 0.10 11.80
N VAL A 139 -8.67 1.25 12.40
CA VAL A 139 -9.55 1.97 13.33
C VAL A 139 -10.72 2.63 12.59
N ALA A 140 -10.47 3.18 11.40
CA ALA A 140 -11.48 3.84 10.58
C ALA A 140 -12.53 2.88 10.03
N ALA A 141 -12.12 1.71 9.59
CA ALA A 141 -12.93 0.77 8.83
C ALA A 141 -14.28 0.40 9.49
N PRO A 142 -14.35 -0.01 10.77
CA PRO A 142 -15.63 -0.32 11.41
C PRO A 142 -16.56 0.89 11.54
N LEU A 143 -16.03 2.12 11.59
CA LEU A 143 -16.82 3.35 11.71
C LEU A 143 -17.49 3.74 10.39
N VAL A 144 -17.05 3.18 9.28
CA VAL A 144 -17.63 3.37 7.95
C VAL A 144 -18.15 2.06 7.34
N GLY A 145 -18.10 0.96 8.08
CA GLY A 145 -18.62 -0.34 7.66
C GLY A 145 -17.83 -1.00 6.53
N LEU A 146 -16.51 -0.76 6.47
CA LEU A 146 -15.64 -1.27 5.41
C LEU A 146 -14.75 -2.43 5.88
N ASP A 147 -14.43 -3.31 4.93
CA ASP A 147 -13.39 -4.32 5.11
C ASP A 147 -12.00 -3.70 4.87
N VAL A 148 -10.96 -4.30 5.47
CA VAL A 148 -9.56 -3.92 5.23
C VAL A 148 -8.77 -5.11 4.73
N LEU A 149 -8.23 -4.98 3.53
CA LEU A 149 -7.35 -5.93 2.88
C LEU A 149 -5.92 -5.44 2.96
N ALA A 150 -5.02 -6.26 3.47
CA ALA A 150 -3.61 -5.91 3.58
C ALA A 150 -2.75 -6.67 2.58
N TRP A 151 -1.86 -5.95 1.92
CA TRP A 151 -0.76 -6.53 1.17
C TRP A 151 0.33 -7.01 2.12
N THR A 152 0.84 -8.22 1.90
CA THR A 152 1.85 -8.86 2.74
C THR A 152 2.90 -9.59 1.90
N LEU A 153 3.98 -10.04 2.54
CA LEU A 153 4.95 -10.96 1.95
C LEU A 153 4.75 -12.36 2.54
N PRO A 154 4.93 -13.43 1.77
CA PRO A 154 5.09 -14.76 2.36
C PRO A 154 6.44 -14.86 3.09
N ASP A 155 6.50 -15.68 4.15
CA ASP A 155 7.71 -15.86 4.96
C ASP A 155 8.93 -16.19 4.11
N GLU A 156 8.79 -17.05 3.10
CA GLU A 156 9.89 -17.48 2.23
C GLU A 156 10.52 -16.30 1.46
N VAL A 157 9.71 -15.35 1.02
CA VAL A 157 10.19 -14.14 0.33
C VAL A 157 10.86 -13.18 1.32
N ALA A 158 10.27 -13.01 2.50
CA ALA A 158 10.82 -12.15 3.55
C ALA A 158 12.18 -12.67 4.03
N ASP A 159 12.31 -13.98 4.27
CA ASP A 159 13.54 -14.65 4.69
C ASP A 159 14.65 -14.50 3.64
N GLU A 160 14.32 -14.64 2.36
CA GLU A 160 15.29 -14.49 1.27
C GLU A 160 15.76 -13.04 1.12
N LEU A 161 14.85 -12.06 1.27
CA LEU A 161 15.20 -10.63 1.29
C LEU A 161 16.08 -10.30 2.49
N HIS A 162 15.75 -10.84 3.68
CA HIS A 162 16.56 -10.66 4.88
C HIS A 162 17.98 -11.21 4.67
N ALA A 163 18.10 -12.41 4.11
CA ALA A 163 19.39 -13.05 3.86
C ALA A 163 20.26 -12.27 2.85
N LYS A 164 19.63 -11.69 1.81
CA LYS A 164 20.34 -10.94 0.75
C LYS A 164 20.69 -9.51 1.13
N LEU A 165 19.81 -8.84 1.87
CA LEU A 165 19.86 -7.38 2.10
C LEU A 165 20.14 -7.00 3.55
N HIS A 166 20.10 -7.96 4.47
CA HIS A 166 20.23 -7.73 5.92
C HIS A 166 19.21 -6.72 6.47
N GLY A 167 18.05 -6.57 5.79
CA GLY A 167 16.94 -5.72 6.20
C GLY A 167 15.93 -6.44 7.08
N ASP A 168 15.10 -5.70 7.82
CA ASP A 168 14.05 -6.25 8.70
C ASP A 168 12.77 -6.53 7.89
N PHE A 169 12.82 -7.48 6.95
CA PHE A 169 11.64 -7.89 6.20
C PHE A 169 10.81 -8.88 7.03
N ARG A 170 9.48 -8.67 7.04
CA ARG A 170 8.55 -9.45 7.83
C ARG A 170 7.47 -10.05 6.95
N GLY A 171 7.48 -11.38 6.88
CA GLY A 171 6.51 -12.15 6.12
C GLY A 171 5.32 -12.63 6.96
N ARG A 172 4.54 -13.50 6.32
CA ARG A 172 3.45 -14.26 6.93
C ARG A 172 3.51 -15.71 6.45
N PRO A 173 3.23 -16.67 7.35
CA PRO A 173 3.10 -18.05 6.94
C PRO A 173 1.89 -18.22 6.00
N SER A 174 1.96 -19.16 5.08
CA SER A 174 0.94 -19.39 4.06
C SER A 174 -0.48 -19.59 4.61
N LYS A 175 -0.62 -20.07 5.85
CA LYS A 175 -1.93 -20.23 6.52
C LYS A 175 -2.60 -18.89 6.88
N ASP A 176 -1.82 -17.81 7.02
CA ASP A 176 -2.27 -16.47 7.39
C ASP A 176 -2.42 -15.55 6.14
N ILE A 177 -2.28 -16.13 4.94
CA ILE A 177 -2.48 -15.47 3.65
C ILE A 177 -3.82 -15.95 3.09
N ASP A 178 -4.75 -15.01 2.88
CA ASP A 178 -6.09 -15.30 2.38
C ASP A 178 -6.13 -15.36 0.86
N PHE A 179 -5.32 -14.54 0.17
CA PHE A 179 -5.30 -14.43 -1.28
C PHE A 179 -3.88 -14.55 -1.83
N VAL A 180 -3.77 -15.28 -2.93
CA VAL A 180 -2.62 -15.26 -3.83
C VAL A 180 -3.16 -14.97 -5.21
N ILE A 181 -2.87 -13.79 -5.74
CA ILE A 181 -3.38 -13.36 -7.04
C ILE A 181 -2.24 -13.29 -8.07
N GLU A 182 -2.56 -13.63 -9.30
CA GLU A 182 -1.67 -13.36 -10.45
C GLU A 182 -1.86 -11.92 -10.90
N VAL A 183 -0.76 -11.23 -11.19
CA VAL A 183 -0.75 -9.80 -11.54
C VAL A 183 0.10 -9.52 -12.77
N ASN A 184 -0.28 -8.49 -13.53
CA ASN A 184 0.57 -7.89 -14.55
C ASN A 184 1.29 -6.68 -13.93
N ARG A 185 2.63 -6.71 -13.89
CA ARG A 185 3.43 -5.65 -13.27
C ARG A 185 3.76 -4.48 -14.21
N GLN A 186 3.28 -4.48 -15.43
CA GLN A 186 3.68 -3.45 -16.41
C GLN A 186 3.35 -2.03 -15.93
N ARG A 187 2.12 -1.78 -15.44
CA ARG A 187 1.76 -0.47 -14.89
C ARG A 187 2.53 -0.16 -13.62
N GLN A 188 2.70 -1.14 -12.72
CA GLN A 188 3.50 -0.97 -11.51
C GLN A 188 4.93 -0.57 -11.85
N GLN A 189 5.59 -1.25 -12.78
CA GLN A 189 6.96 -0.92 -13.19
C GLN A 189 7.06 0.48 -13.80
N THR A 190 6.09 0.89 -14.62
CA THR A 190 6.04 2.26 -15.15
C THR A 190 5.88 3.28 -14.04
N ALA A 191 4.97 3.05 -13.07
CA ALA A 191 4.75 3.92 -11.93
C ALA A 191 5.98 4.01 -11.01
N VAL A 192 6.66 2.88 -10.76
CA VAL A 192 7.93 2.86 -10.02
C VAL A 192 8.96 3.81 -10.64
N HIS A 193 9.07 3.86 -11.97
CA HIS A 193 9.99 4.78 -12.65
C HIS A 193 9.57 6.26 -12.55
N CYS A 194 8.34 6.55 -12.12
CA CYS A 194 7.92 7.92 -11.81
C CYS A 194 8.47 8.43 -10.46
N HIS A 195 9.12 7.58 -9.68
CA HIS A 195 9.77 7.93 -8.41
C HIS A 195 11.31 7.88 -8.48
N PRO A 196 11.96 8.65 -9.37
CA PRO A 196 13.41 8.60 -9.55
C PRO A 196 14.20 8.95 -8.28
N SER A 197 13.60 9.71 -7.35
CA SER A 197 14.24 10.01 -6.07
C SER A 197 14.33 8.78 -5.14
N GLN A 198 13.50 7.75 -5.35
CA GLN A 198 13.37 6.59 -4.46
C GLN A 198 13.68 5.25 -5.17
N ALA A 199 13.45 5.15 -6.47
CA ALA A 199 13.65 3.93 -7.25
C ALA A 199 15.14 3.69 -7.60
N VAL A 200 15.99 3.66 -6.56
CA VAL A 200 17.43 3.50 -6.74
C VAL A 200 17.75 2.11 -7.31
N PRO A 201 18.59 2.02 -8.36
CA PRO A 201 19.02 0.73 -8.91
C PRO A 201 19.63 -0.19 -7.86
N GLY A 202 19.24 -1.47 -7.88
CA GLY A 202 19.74 -2.48 -6.95
C GLY A 202 19.16 -2.42 -5.53
N SER A 203 18.20 -1.52 -5.27
CA SER A 203 17.51 -1.44 -3.98
C SER A 203 16.67 -2.70 -3.69
N ALA A 204 16.21 -2.80 -2.44
CA ALA A 204 15.32 -3.87 -1.98
C ALA A 204 14.04 -4.01 -2.81
N LEU A 205 13.56 -2.91 -3.39
CA LEU A 205 12.40 -2.90 -4.27
C LEU A 205 12.54 -3.90 -5.43
N TRP A 206 13.64 -3.82 -6.18
CA TRP A 206 13.84 -4.64 -7.38
C TRP A 206 14.00 -6.12 -7.03
N GLN A 207 14.75 -6.42 -5.98
CA GLN A 207 14.91 -7.79 -5.51
C GLN A 207 13.58 -8.39 -5.02
N ARG A 208 12.74 -7.59 -4.35
CA ARG A 208 11.41 -8.03 -3.95
C ARG A 208 10.51 -8.31 -5.15
N LEU A 209 10.49 -7.43 -6.16
CA LEU A 209 9.71 -7.64 -7.38
C LEU A 209 10.15 -8.91 -8.12
N ASP A 210 11.46 -9.16 -8.19
CA ASP A 210 12.00 -10.38 -8.79
C ASP A 210 11.56 -11.64 -8.05
N LEU A 211 11.57 -11.62 -6.71
CA LEU A 211 11.16 -12.77 -5.88
C LEU A 211 9.66 -13.04 -5.92
N LEU A 212 8.85 -11.98 -5.97
CA LEU A 212 7.39 -12.10 -6.06
C LEU A 212 6.95 -12.56 -7.46
N GLY A 213 7.73 -12.27 -8.49
CA GLY A 213 7.39 -12.59 -9.88
C GLY A 213 6.06 -11.96 -10.29
N ASP A 214 5.14 -12.79 -10.76
CA ASP A 214 3.79 -12.40 -11.19
C ASP A 214 2.71 -12.59 -10.11
N ARG A 215 3.09 -12.68 -8.83
CA ARG A 215 2.17 -12.94 -7.72
C ARG A 215 2.17 -11.84 -6.70
N GLU A 216 0.98 -11.58 -6.12
CA GLU A 216 0.80 -10.78 -4.93
C GLU A 216 0.03 -11.54 -3.86
N TYR A 217 0.30 -11.19 -2.60
CA TYR A 217 -0.18 -11.89 -1.42
C TYR A 217 -0.93 -10.93 -0.52
N LEU A 218 -2.16 -11.32 -0.14
CA LEU A 218 -3.01 -10.44 0.65
C LEU A 218 -3.70 -11.23 1.78
N ARG A 219 -4.09 -10.49 2.81
CA ARG A 219 -4.84 -11.03 3.94
C ARG A 219 -5.86 -10.03 4.46
N TRP A 220 -6.92 -10.54 5.06
CA TRP A 220 -7.87 -9.69 5.76
C TRP A 220 -7.30 -9.20 7.10
N LEU A 221 -7.45 -7.91 7.38
CA LEU A 221 -7.24 -7.34 8.72
C LEU A 221 -8.56 -7.07 9.42
N VAL A 222 -9.56 -6.63 8.65
CA VAL A 222 -10.93 -6.39 9.13
C VAL A 222 -11.89 -7.00 8.10
N ARG A 223 -12.86 -7.76 8.60
CA ARG A 223 -14.04 -8.15 7.82
C ARG A 223 -15.27 -7.75 8.61
N GLN A 224 -16.15 -7.01 7.97
CA GLN A 224 -17.47 -6.75 8.55
C GLN A 224 -18.26 -8.04 8.48
N GLU A 225 -18.90 -8.43 9.59
CA GLU A 225 -19.87 -9.51 9.55
C GLU A 225 -21.00 -9.07 8.60
N ASN A 226 -21.19 -9.77 7.49
CA ASN A 226 -22.38 -9.59 6.68
C ASN A 226 -23.57 -9.87 7.61
N ALA A 227 -24.31 -8.82 7.96
CA ALA A 227 -25.60 -9.02 8.60
C ALA A 227 -26.40 -9.91 7.64
N ALA A 228 -26.55 -11.20 8.03
CA ALA A 228 -27.35 -12.14 7.26
C ALA A 228 -28.77 -11.55 7.16
N THR A 229 -29.11 -11.09 5.95
CA THR A 229 -30.49 -10.70 5.59
C THR A 229 -31.38 -11.92 5.49
#